data_53273f33371392e95cf1722c4824ff24
#
_entry.id   53273f33371392e95cf1722c4824ff24
#
_cell.length_a   1.000
_cell.length_b   1.000
_cell.length_c   1.000
_cell.angle_alpha   90.00
_cell.angle_beta   90.00
_cell.angle_gamma   90.00
#
_symmetry.space_group_name_H-M   'P 1'
#
loop_
_entity.id
_entity.type
_entity.pdbx_description
1 polymer ?
#
loop_
_entity_poly.entity_id
_entity_poly.type
_entity_poly.pdbx_seq_one_letter_code
_entity_poly.pdbx_strand_id
1 'polypeptide(L)'
;FSFEFMGGGKAVVCGYDSEQFESVLGERACVGMVGGVVYVRGPIDTYPADIRCMDLAAEDIKFLDGGMDEFLQHIDRPELRAELSDWTQWKKLRPLQAGEKKPKKAHDLHAFRMNDWVKGGIFADVAHDDFAVHNTLSTGLYRLRVPSWDNAKFAAPCEFNCPTGIPTQRRFDLIRQGKLDEAFQLELEYTPFPGSVCGSVCPNPCMDGCTRGSIDEPVQIGELGYRSAFLSVEPPKMKTGKKIAVIGGGVAGLSTAWQLARKGHSVTVYDEAEYIGGKLEQVIPRGRLAHELLEAELKRIQSVGVEFVSACKVDAAKFAELRQGNDAVVVATGGTKSRFFPWEGAEHLTMGLEYLKAVNRGEKPVTGRHVVVIGAGNSGMDTCRGAYEMGAESVVAVDVQKPAAFADEIEYIEGLGGKLVWPFFTNKITPAGIYANDGTFIPADQVIVSIGEEPEMDFLPADEGIEFFRKSWVVPKKDQSILPGVFTAGDSIKPGRLTDAIGS
;
A
#
# COMPACT_ATOMS: atom_id res chain seq x y z
N PHE A 1 28.53 20.33 12.16
CA PHE A 1 28.71 19.26 11.15
C PHE A 1 30.13 19.25 10.59
N SER A 2 31.16 19.30 11.45
CA SER A 2 32.57 19.34 11.02
C SER A 2 33.03 17.97 10.55
N PHE A 3 33.56 17.88 9.31
CA PHE A 3 34.19 16.69 8.73
C PHE A 3 33.26 15.50 8.53
N GLU A 4 31.97 15.74 8.46
CA GLU A 4 30.97 14.72 8.14
C GLU A 4 31.24 14.16 6.74
N PHE A 5 31.26 12.81 6.62
CA PHE A 5 31.59 12.09 5.37
C PHE A 5 32.97 12.42 4.76
N MET A 6 33.95 12.86 5.53
CA MET A 6 35.31 13.11 5.03
C MET A 6 35.90 11.84 4.43
N GLY A 7 36.27 11.89 3.14
CA GLY A 7 36.85 10.75 2.40
C GLY A 7 38.38 10.70 2.39
N GLY A 8 39.06 11.82 2.72
CA GLY A 8 40.53 11.91 2.70
C GLY A 8 41.03 13.31 3.01
N GLY A 9 42.34 13.49 2.95
CA GLY A 9 43.01 14.77 3.23
C GLY A 9 43.34 14.99 4.70
N LYS A 10 43.81 16.19 5.01
CA LYS A 10 44.16 16.62 6.38
C LYS A 10 43.45 17.93 6.68
N ALA A 11 42.87 18.02 7.85
CA ALA A 11 42.28 19.23 8.36
C ALA A 11 42.89 19.62 9.68
N VAL A 12 43.01 20.91 9.93
CA VAL A 12 43.63 21.45 11.15
C VAL A 12 42.64 22.44 11.78
N VAL A 13 42.29 22.22 13.04
CA VAL A 13 41.41 23.09 13.82
C VAL A 13 42.19 23.61 15.01
N CYS A 14 42.60 24.88 14.97
CA CYS A 14 43.50 25.47 15.97
C CYS A 14 42.83 25.74 17.32
N GLY A 15 41.48 25.80 17.37
CA GLY A 15 40.73 25.99 18.61
C GLY A 15 41.20 27.17 19.46
N TYR A 16 41.49 28.30 18.81
CA TYR A 16 41.86 29.51 19.51
C TYR A 16 40.64 30.13 20.20
N ASP A 17 40.87 30.59 21.46
CA ASP A 17 39.79 31.18 22.29
C ASP A 17 38.53 30.30 22.40
N SER A 18 38.75 28.99 22.59
CA SER A 18 37.72 27.97 22.55
C SER A 18 37.30 27.43 23.92
N GLU A 19 37.82 27.96 25.01
CA GLU A 19 37.58 27.43 26.37
C GLU A 19 36.13 27.55 26.83
N GLN A 20 35.35 28.43 26.20
CA GLN A 20 33.92 28.62 26.46
C GLN A 20 33.02 27.61 25.73
N PHE A 21 33.58 26.81 24.83
CA PHE A 21 32.80 25.84 24.05
C PHE A 21 32.96 24.43 24.64
N GLU A 22 31.87 23.66 24.63
CA GLU A 22 31.90 22.23 24.98
C GLU A 22 32.68 21.41 23.94
N SER A 23 32.62 21.84 22.68
CA SER A 23 33.36 21.22 21.58
C SER A 23 33.71 22.23 20.49
N VAL A 24 34.98 22.23 20.05
CA VAL A 24 35.45 23.06 18.93
C VAL A 24 35.02 22.50 17.57
N LEU A 25 34.54 21.26 17.52
CA LEU A 25 34.10 20.60 16.29
C LEU A 25 32.57 20.71 16.08
N GLY A 26 31.83 21.14 17.10
CA GLY A 26 30.38 21.22 17.08
C GLY A 26 29.72 19.85 17.05
N GLU A 27 28.44 19.85 16.73
CA GLU A 27 27.62 18.63 16.67
C GLU A 27 28.02 17.74 15.48
N ARG A 28 27.83 16.40 15.62
CA ARG A 28 28.04 15.39 14.58
C ARG A 28 29.45 15.38 13.97
N ALA A 29 30.44 15.75 14.74
CA ALA A 29 31.83 15.79 14.27
C ALA A 29 32.29 14.42 13.75
N CYS A 30 32.87 14.40 12.54
CA CYS A 30 33.39 13.20 11.88
C CYS A 30 32.40 12.07 11.60
N VAL A 31 31.10 12.30 11.67
CA VAL A 31 30.09 11.28 11.35
C VAL A 31 30.25 10.80 9.91
N GLY A 32 30.31 9.48 9.70
CA GLY A 32 30.49 8.90 8.37
C GLY A 32 31.87 9.14 7.72
N MET A 33 32.86 9.61 8.48
CA MET A 33 34.24 9.79 8.01
C MET A 33 34.86 8.43 7.64
N VAL A 34 35.28 8.26 6.41
CA VAL A 34 35.85 7.01 5.88
C VAL A 34 37.36 7.11 5.59
N GLY A 35 37.90 8.32 5.57
CA GLY A 35 39.33 8.57 5.34
C GLY A 35 39.74 9.96 5.81
N GLY A 36 41.03 10.26 5.70
CA GLY A 36 41.61 11.53 6.16
C GLY A 36 42.01 11.57 7.65
N VAL A 37 42.47 12.73 8.07
CA VAL A 37 42.93 13.01 9.43
C VAL A 37 42.50 14.42 9.80
N VAL A 38 41.98 14.57 11.03
CA VAL A 38 41.67 15.88 11.61
C VAL A 38 42.61 16.08 12.82
N TYR A 39 43.39 17.14 12.79
CA TYR A 39 44.16 17.63 13.94
C TYR A 39 43.37 18.72 14.63
N VAL A 40 43.16 18.57 15.89
CA VAL A 40 42.32 19.49 16.66
C VAL A 40 42.95 19.85 17.99
N ARG A 41 42.93 21.16 18.32
CA ARG A 41 43.29 21.70 19.63
C ARG A 41 42.02 22.25 20.30
N GLY A 42 41.85 21.95 21.56
CA GLY A 42 40.69 22.39 22.35
C GLY A 42 39.74 21.23 22.71
N PRO A 43 38.65 21.54 23.40
CA PRO A 43 37.73 20.53 23.89
C PRO A 43 36.99 19.82 22.74
N ILE A 44 36.80 18.51 22.91
CA ILE A 44 36.01 17.66 22.03
C ILE A 44 35.03 16.91 22.93
N ASP A 45 33.72 17.17 22.76
CA ASP A 45 32.70 16.53 23.59
C ASP A 45 32.44 15.11 23.10
N THR A 46 32.03 14.96 21.84
CA THR A 46 31.62 13.67 21.28
C THR A 46 32.15 13.45 19.86
N TYR A 47 32.42 12.20 19.53
CA TYR A 47 32.71 11.73 18.18
C TYR A 47 32.24 10.27 18.01
N PRO A 48 31.98 9.81 16.78
CA PRO A 48 31.47 8.46 16.53
C PRO A 48 32.42 7.35 16.99
N ALA A 49 31.84 6.20 17.33
CA ALA A 49 32.60 5.03 17.81
C ALA A 49 33.56 4.44 16.75
N ASP A 50 33.37 4.77 15.48
CA ASP A 50 34.24 4.38 14.37
C ASP A 50 35.37 5.40 14.09
N ILE A 51 35.49 6.42 14.94
CA ILE A 51 36.61 7.38 14.94
C ILE A 51 37.57 7.06 16.11
N ARG A 52 38.86 7.11 15.81
CA ARG A 52 39.92 6.98 16.82
C ARG A 52 40.45 8.38 17.15
N CYS A 53 40.32 8.76 18.41
CA CYS A 53 41.02 9.93 18.97
C CYS A 53 42.34 9.49 19.58
N MET A 54 43.42 10.16 19.24
CA MET A 54 44.80 9.79 19.62
C MET A 54 45.64 11.04 19.92
N ASP A 55 46.69 10.87 20.68
CA ASP A 55 47.75 11.87 20.79
C ASP A 55 48.55 11.96 19.49
N LEU A 56 49.21 13.08 19.27
CA LEU A 56 50.07 13.28 18.10
C LEU A 56 51.33 12.40 18.17
N ALA A 57 51.65 11.77 17.04
CA ALA A 57 52.94 11.14 16.83
C ALA A 57 53.99 12.17 16.37
N ALA A 58 55.25 11.83 16.41
CA ALA A 58 56.34 12.72 16.01
C ALA A 58 56.21 13.22 14.55
N GLU A 59 55.67 12.37 13.67
CA GLU A 59 55.38 12.73 12.25
C GLU A 59 54.23 13.74 12.12
N ASP A 60 53.22 13.67 13.00
CA ASP A 60 52.09 14.59 13.03
C ASP A 60 52.56 15.98 13.48
N ILE A 61 53.41 16.01 14.54
CA ILE A 61 54.03 17.24 15.04
C ILE A 61 54.89 17.89 13.96
N LYS A 62 55.73 17.12 13.28
CA LYS A 62 56.58 17.61 12.18
C LYS A 62 55.70 18.23 11.04
N PHE A 63 54.55 17.59 10.72
CA PHE A 63 53.65 18.12 9.70
C PHE A 63 53.00 19.45 10.13
N LEU A 64 52.48 19.52 11.35
CA LEU A 64 51.83 20.73 11.89
C LEU A 64 52.86 21.88 12.05
N ASP A 65 54.00 21.58 12.62
CA ASP A 65 55.06 22.55 12.86
C ASP A 65 55.58 23.16 11.54
N GLY A 66 55.75 22.31 10.53
CA GLY A 66 56.28 22.74 9.23
C GLY A 66 55.32 23.67 8.43
N GLY A 67 54.01 23.66 8.75
CA GLY A 67 53.03 24.55 8.09
C GLY A 67 52.54 25.71 8.95
N MET A 68 52.89 25.72 10.23
CA MET A 68 52.29 26.66 11.19
C MET A 68 52.70 28.11 10.94
N ASP A 69 53.99 28.36 10.63
CA ASP A 69 54.46 29.72 10.40
C ASP A 69 53.84 30.36 9.17
N GLU A 70 53.74 29.62 8.07
CA GLU A 70 53.08 30.07 6.86
C GLU A 70 51.59 30.33 7.09
N PHE A 71 50.90 29.45 7.81
CA PHE A 71 49.49 29.60 8.17
C PHE A 71 49.27 30.90 8.98
N LEU A 72 50.08 31.11 10.04
CA LEU A 72 49.95 32.28 10.93
C LEU A 72 50.26 33.60 10.22
N GLN A 73 51.20 33.59 9.27
CA GLN A 73 51.43 34.75 8.39
C GLN A 73 50.19 35.04 7.50
N HIS A 74 49.59 34.03 6.94
CA HIS A 74 48.40 34.22 6.10
C HIS A 74 47.19 34.82 6.82
N ILE A 75 47.04 34.50 8.12
CA ILE A 75 45.94 35.04 8.93
C ILE A 75 46.34 36.29 9.72
N ASP A 76 47.56 36.81 9.51
CA ASP A 76 48.12 37.97 10.20
C ASP A 76 48.11 37.85 11.73
N ARG A 77 48.44 36.67 12.25
CA ARG A 77 48.47 36.36 13.68
C ARG A 77 49.76 35.61 14.13
N PRO A 78 50.93 36.12 13.81
CA PRO A 78 52.21 35.43 14.15
C PRO A 78 52.44 35.27 15.65
N GLU A 79 51.83 36.11 16.51
CA GLU A 79 51.94 36.06 17.95
C GLU A 79 51.40 34.77 18.56
N LEU A 80 50.50 34.05 17.87
CA LEU A 80 49.89 32.79 18.33
C LEU A 80 50.86 31.60 18.22
N ARG A 81 52.01 31.76 17.59
CA ARG A 81 52.95 30.69 17.33
C ARG A 81 53.36 29.90 18.57
N ALA A 82 53.66 30.61 19.66
CA ALA A 82 54.09 29.95 20.91
C ALA A 82 52.94 29.15 21.54
N GLU A 83 51.74 29.69 21.55
CA GLU A 83 50.56 29.03 22.09
C GLU A 83 50.16 27.78 21.31
N LEU A 84 50.12 27.88 19.98
CA LEU A 84 49.73 26.76 19.10
C LEU A 84 50.82 25.70 18.97
N SER A 85 52.04 25.93 19.45
CA SER A 85 53.12 24.95 19.52
C SER A 85 53.10 24.06 20.77
N ASP A 86 52.15 24.28 21.67
CA ASP A 86 51.94 23.31 22.75
C ASP A 86 51.22 22.07 22.22
N TRP A 87 52.01 21.15 21.66
CA TRP A 87 51.49 19.92 21.02
C TRP A 87 50.77 18.98 21.97
N THR A 88 50.87 19.19 23.30
CA THR A 88 50.20 18.38 24.31
C THR A 88 48.67 18.64 24.33
N GLN A 89 48.23 19.81 23.86
CA GLN A 89 46.83 20.20 23.76
C GLN A 89 46.13 19.72 22.47
N TRP A 90 46.87 19.11 21.56
CA TRP A 90 46.36 18.66 20.31
C TRP A 90 45.97 17.19 20.33
N LYS A 91 44.92 16.84 19.60
CA LYS A 91 44.50 15.47 19.34
C LYS A 91 44.39 15.23 17.84
N LYS A 92 44.51 13.96 17.49
CA LYS A 92 44.36 13.46 16.11
C LYS A 92 43.12 12.58 16.04
N LEU A 93 42.19 12.93 15.16
CA LEU A 93 41.03 12.11 14.83
C LEU A 93 41.22 11.45 13.48
N ARG A 94 40.95 10.16 13.39
CA ARG A 94 40.92 9.41 12.13
C ARG A 94 39.88 8.28 12.19
N PRO A 95 39.36 7.82 11.03
CA PRO A 95 38.51 6.66 11.02
C PRO A 95 39.28 5.39 11.43
N LEU A 96 38.57 4.42 11.99
CA LEU A 96 39.11 3.08 12.24
C LEU A 96 39.54 2.44 10.91
N GLN A 97 40.72 1.84 10.90
CA GLN A 97 41.19 1.03 9.77
C GLN A 97 40.47 -0.31 9.71
N ALA A 98 40.53 -0.97 8.55
CA ALA A 98 39.80 -2.23 8.32
C ALA A 98 40.09 -3.30 9.42
N GLY A 99 41.30 -3.43 9.88
CA GLY A 99 41.66 -4.36 10.95
C GLY A 99 41.20 -3.95 12.36
N GLU A 100 40.81 -2.70 12.56
CA GLU A 100 40.34 -2.17 13.84
C GLU A 100 38.81 -2.24 13.94
N LYS A 101 38.11 -2.39 12.80
CA LYS A 101 36.65 -2.49 12.75
C LYS A 101 36.23 -3.88 13.21
N LYS A 102 35.42 -3.96 14.26
CA LYS A 102 34.76 -5.20 14.62
C LYS A 102 33.73 -5.54 13.55
N PRO A 103 33.65 -6.81 13.09
CA PRO A 103 32.60 -7.20 12.18
C PRO A 103 31.26 -6.94 12.85
N LYS A 104 30.46 -6.02 12.31
CA LYS A 104 29.09 -5.80 12.76
C LYS A 104 28.24 -6.97 12.22
N LYS A 105 27.51 -7.65 13.11
CA LYS A 105 26.41 -8.49 12.66
C LYS A 105 25.40 -7.58 11.97
N ALA A 106 24.88 -8.02 10.82
CA ALA A 106 23.73 -7.38 10.22
C ALA A 106 22.59 -7.38 11.25
N HIS A 107 22.07 -6.23 11.58
CA HIS A 107 20.93 -6.05 12.46
C HIS A 107 19.71 -5.76 11.58
N ASP A 108 18.56 -6.28 11.97
CA ASP A 108 17.29 -5.77 11.46
C ASP A 108 17.06 -4.32 11.91
N LEU A 109 16.06 -3.65 11.36
CA LEU A 109 15.80 -2.26 11.69
C LEU A 109 15.44 -2.04 13.17
N HIS A 110 14.80 -3.03 13.80
CA HIS A 110 14.47 -2.96 15.22
C HIS A 110 15.73 -3.00 16.08
N ALA A 111 16.62 -3.97 15.85
CA ALA A 111 17.90 -4.08 16.55
C ALA A 111 18.79 -2.85 16.31
N PHE A 112 18.78 -2.30 15.09
CA PHE A 112 19.47 -1.04 14.78
C PHE A 112 18.95 0.12 15.63
N ARG A 113 17.61 0.29 15.71
CA ARG A 113 17.01 1.36 16.53
C ARG A 113 17.33 1.20 18.02
N MET A 114 17.33 -0.02 18.52
CA MET A 114 17.55 -0.28 19.94
C MET A 114 19.03 -0.18 20.34
N ASN A 115 19.97 -0.43 19.44
CA ASN A 115 21.39 -0.53 19.77
C ASN A 115 22.25 0.59 19.18
N ASP A 116 21.92 1.08 18.00
CA ASP A 116 22.74 2.04 17.26
C ASP A 116 22.12 3.45 17.25
N TRP A 117 20.80 3.54 17.36
CA TRP A 117 20.05 4.80 17.36
C TRP A 117 19.70 5.24 18.79
N VAL A 118 20.68 5.20 19.65
CA VAL A 118 20.57 5.54 21.07
C VAL A 118 21.75 6.43 21.47
N LYS A 119 21.67 7.07 22.61
CA LYS A 119 22.76 7.92 23.11
C LYS A 119 24.07 7.13 23.15
N GLY A 120 25.09 7.64 22.48
CA GLY A 120 26.38 6.97 22.31
C GLY A 120 26.48 6.04 21.10
N GLY A 121 25.41 5.84 20.32
CA GLY A 121 25.45 5.16 19.04
C GLY A 121 25.87 6.07 17.88
N ILE A 122 25.98 5.48 16.68
CA ILE A 122 26.36 6.21 15.44
C ILE A 122 25.44 7.41 15.15
N PHE A 123 24.17 7.31 15.55
CA PHE A 123 23.16 8.36 15.35
C PHE A 123 22.68 8.95 16.68
N ALA A 124 23.57 9.01 17.66
CA ALA A 124 23.26 9.45 19.02
C ALA A 124 22.64 10.85 19.09
N ASP A 125 23.09 11.72 18.22
CA ASP A 125 22.61 13.09 18.08
C ASP A 125 21.19 13.20 17.50
N VAL A 126 20.69 12.15 16.83
CA VAL A 126 19.34 12.09 16.27
C VAL A 126 18.35 11.39 17.21
N ALA A 127 18.85 10.77 18.28
CA ALA A 127 18.05 9.95 19.21
C ALA A 127 17.32 10.77 20.29
N HIS A 128 17.55 12.05 20.38
CA HIS A 128 17.18 12.82 21.56
C HIS A 128 15.94 13.67 21.45
N ASP A 129 15.54 14.03 20.26
CA ASP A 129 14.39 14.89 20.14
C ASP A 129 13.25 14.18 19.46
N ASP A 130 12.06 14.55 19.90
CA ASP A 130 10.89 14.40 19.08
C ASP A 130 11.31 14.67 17.64
N PHE A 131 11.23 13.65 16.79
CA PHE A 131 11.57 13.74 15.37
C PHE A 131 10.73 14.82 14.69
N ALA A 132 10.93 16.06 15.07
CA ALA A 132 10.57 17.17 14.22
C ALA A 132 11.44 17.02 12.98
N VAL A 133 10.89 16.44 11.92
CA VAL A 133 11.47 16.57 10.60
C VAL A 133 11.44 18.05 10.31
N HIS A 134 12.50 18.73 10.72
CA HIS A 134 12.77 20.04 10.18
C HIS A 134 12.93 19.84 8.68
N ASN A 135 12.12 20.53 7.90
CA ASN A 135 12.32 20.64 6.47
C ASN A 135 13.73 21.18 6.27
N THR A 136 14.71 20.27 6.18
CA THR A 136 16.10 20.61 5.87
C THR A 136 16.28 21.07 4.44
N LEU A 137 15.25 20.99 3.64
CA LEU A 137 15.14 21.70 2.37
C LEU A 137 14.83 23.16 2.66
N SER A 138 15.84 23.91 3.08
CA SER A 138 15.74 25.36 3.10
C SER A 138 15.53 25.82 1.66
N THR A 139 14.36 26.33 1.37
CA THR A 139 14.04 27.13 0.18
C THR A 139 14.61 28.53 0.31
N GLY A 140 15.81 28.65 0.94
CA GLY A 140 16.47 29.92 1.09
C GLY A 140 16.84 30.53 -0.25
N LEU A 141 17.21 31.83 -0.25
CA LEU A 141 17.59 32.67 -1.39
C LEU A 141 18.59 32.03 -2.37
N TYR A 142 19.28 30.97 -1.97
CA TYR A 142 20.28 30.27 -2.75
C TYR A 142 19.79 29.04 -3.53
N ARG A 143 18.55 28.60 -3.31
CA ARG A 143 17.90 27.54 -4.10
C ARG A 143 16.76 28.13 -4.91
N LEU A 144 17.09 28.53 -6.11
CA LEU A 144 16.20 29.26 -7.00
C LEU A 144 14.94 28.51 -7.45
N ARG A 145 14.95 27.18 -7.46
CA ARG A 145 13.76 26.32 -7.74
C ARG A 145 13.99 24.92 -7.23
N VAL A 146 13.14 24.46 -6.33
CA VAL A 146 12.94 23.03 -6.09
C VAL A 146 11.89 22.58 -7.11
N PRO A 147 12.15 21.55 -7.93
CA PRO A 147 11.11 21.00 -8.79
C PRO A 147 9.90 20.61 -7.96
N SER A 148 8.73 21.07 -8.35
CA SER A 148 7.48 20.54 -7.79
C SER A 148 7.34 19.10 -8.27
N TRP A 149 7.25 18.15 -7.33
CA TRP A 149 7.12 16.74 -7.63
C TRP A 149 5.64 16.37 -7.64
N ASP A 150 4.92 16.78 -8.68
CA ASP A 150 3.49 16.48 -8.84
C ASP A 150 3.23 15.11 -9.48
N ASN A 151 4.28 14.36 -9.80
CA ASN A 151 4.16 13.13 -10.54
C ASN A 151 4.13 11.92 -9.62
N ALA A 152 3.05 11.16 -9.65
CA ALA A 152 2.83 9.95 -8.85
C ALA A 152 3.98 8.92 -8.94
N LYS A 153 4.72 8.86 -10.06
CA LYS A 153 5.88 7.95 -10.19
C LYS A 153 7.02 8.23 -9.21
N PHE A 154 7.02 9.37 -8.54
CA PHE A 154 7.98 9.73 -7.51
C PHE A 154 7.40 9.62 -6.09
N ALA A 155 6.16 9.16 -5.97
CA ALA A 155 5.58 8.84 -4.67
C ALA A 155 6.35 7.69 -4.01
N ALA A 156 6.23 7.59 -2.69
CA ALA A 156 6.75 6.43 -1.98
C ALA A 156 6.15 5.14 -2.56
N PRO A 157 6.90 4.02 -2.59
CA PRO A 157 6.40 2.78 -3.19
C PRO A 157 5.07 2.29 -2.61
N CYS A 158 4.81 2.54 -1.33
CA CYS A 158 3.52 2.24 -0.70
C CYS A 158 2.35 3.05 -1.28
N GLU A 159 2.58 4.29 -1.70
CA GLU A 159 1.57 5.13 -2.36
C GLU A 159 1.45 4.77 -3.83
N PHE A 160 2.59 4.60 -4.51
CA PHE A 160 2.65 4.26 -5.93
C PHE A 160 1.98 2.91 -6.24
N ASN A 161 2.15 1.91 -5.37
CA ASN A 161 1.55 0.60 -5.53
C ASN A 161 0.08 0.55 -5.11
N CYS A 162 -0.42 1.57 -4.40
CA CYS A 162 -1.82 1.64 -4.01
C CYS A 162 -2.70 2.04 -5.19
N PRO A 163 -3.63 1.20 -5.68
CA PRO A 163 -4.49 1.56 -6.82
C PRO A 163 -5.39 2.76 -6.55
N THR A 164 -5.75 2.99 -5.28
CA THR A 164 -6.56 4.15 -4.86
C THR A 164 -5.73 5.40 -4.60
N GLY A 165 -4.38 5.30 -4.61
CA GLY A 165 -3.48 6.42 -4.41
C GLY A 165 -3.53 7.05 -3.02
N ILE A 166 -3.84 6.27 -1.97
CA ILE A 166 -3.90 6.76 -0.58
C ILE A 166 -2.53 7.32 -0.18
N PRO A 167 -2.44 8.59 0.28
CA PRO A 167 -1.19 9.27 0.59
C PRO A 167 -0.63 8.80 1.95
N THR A 168 -0.10 7.59 1.97
CA THR A 168 0.37 6.90 3.17
C THR A 168 1.46 7.69 3.91
N GLN A 169 2.41 8.30 3.18
CA GLN A 169 3.46 9.12 3.79
C GLN A 169 2.86 10.33 4.52
N ARG A 170 1.87 10.99 3.92
CA ARG A 170 1.18 12.12 4.56
C ARG A 170 0.40 11.67 5.79
N ARG A 171 -0.22 10.49 5.76
CA ARG A 171 -0.90 9.91 6.93
C ARG A 171 0.08 9.68 8.07
N PHE A 172 1.24 9.06 7.82
CA PHE A 172 2.26 8.86 8.84
C PHE A 172 2.84 10.18 9.38
N ASP A 173 3.00 11.17 8.53
CA ASP A 173 3.44 12.49 8.98
C ASP A 173 2.43 13.12 9.96
N LEU A 174 1.14 13.04 9.67
CA LEU A 174 0.07 13.49 10.57
C LEU A 174 0.06 12.71 11.89
N ILE A 175 0.23 11.38 11.84
CA ILE A 175 0.34 10.53 13.04
C ILE A 175 1.52 10.96 13.91
N ARG A 176 2.68 11.23 13.32
CA ARG A 176 3.87 11.72 14.02
C ARG A 176 3.66 13.09 14.67
N GLN A 177 2.84 13.94 14.07
CA GLN A 177 2.44 15.24 14.63
C GLN A 177 1.36 15.12 15.73
N GLY A 178 0.90 13.92 16.07
CA GLY A 178 -0.19 13.69 17.01
C GLY A 178 -1.59 14.00 16.46
N LYS A 179 -1.70 14.27 15.15
CA LYS A 179 -2.95 14.62 14.45
C LYS A 179 -3.67 13.38 13.95
N LEU A 180 -4.06 12.51 14.88
CA LEU A 180 -4.62 11.19 14.53
C LEU A 180 -5.92 11.31 13.72
N ASP A 181 -6.83 12.19 14.13
CA ASP A 181 -8.10 12.37 13.43
C ASP A 181 -7.90 12.85 11.98
N GLU A 182 -6.99 13.80 11.75
CA GLU A 182 -6.65 14.25 10.40
C GLU A 182 -6.06 13.12 9.56
N ALA A 183 -5.18 12.28 10.15
CA ALA A 183 -4.55 11.16 9.46
C ALA A 183 -5.58 10.09 9.01
N PHE A 184 -6.57 9.80 9.85
CA PHE A 184 -7.60 8.83 9.54
C PHE A 184 -8.69 9.40 8.63
N GLN A 185 -9.04 10.68 8.78
CA GLN A 185 -9.96 11.37 7.88
C GLN A 185 -9.40 11.49 6.45
N LEU A 186 -8.08 11.69 6.30
CA LEU A 186 -7.43 11.79 4.99
C LEU A 186 -7.66 10.55 4.12
N GLU A 187 -7.71 9.34 4.70
CA GLU A 187 -8.00 8.11 3.95
C GLU A 187 -9.38 8.14 3.31
N LEU A 188 -10.37 8.71 4.00
CA LEU A 188 -11.75 8.83 3.51
C LEU A 188 -11.89 9.78 2.31
N GLU A 189 -10.87 10.58 2.00
CA GLU A 189 -10.83 11.36 0.77
C GLU A 189 -10.59 10.49 -0.46
N TYR A 190 -9.94 9.32 -0.27
CA TYR A 190 -9.52 8.43 -1.34
C TYR A 190 -10.41 7.18 -1.46
N THR A 191 -10.94 6.68 -0.36
CA THR A 191 -11.80 5.49 -0.35
C THR A 191 -12.90 5.60 0.70
N PRO A 192 -14.14 5.20 0.39
CA PRO A 192 -15.19 5.03 1.39
C PRO A 192 -15.07 3.71 2.17
N PHE A 193 -14.14 2.81 1.78
CA PHE A 193 -13.99 1.45 2.30
C PHE A 193 -12.65 1.20 3.00
N PRO A 194 -12.27 2.02 3.99
CA PRO A 194 -11.00 1.84 4.67
C PRO A 194 -10.93 0.54 5.49
N GLY A 195 -11.99 0.16 6.17
CA GLY A 195 -12.03 -1.04 7.01
C GLY A 195 -12.34 -2.31 6.21
N SER A 196 -13.42 -2.27 5.42
CA SER A 196 -13.88 -3.45 4.69
C SER A 196 -12.95 -3.85 3.53
N VAL A 197 -12.36 -2.88 2.84
CA VAL A 197 -11.42 -3.17 1.76
C VAL A 197 -9.99 -3.09 2.25
N CYS A 198 -9.46 -1.92 2.62
CA CYS A 198 -8.05 -1.77 2.96
C CYS A 198 -7.64 -2.61 4.18
N GLY A 199 -8.46 -2.59 5.25
CA GLY A 199 -8.17 -3.31 6.49
C GLY A 199 -8.43 -4.81 6.43
N SER A 200 -9.36 -5.29 5.57
CA SER A 200 -9.81 -6.69 5.63
C SER A 200 -9.41 -7.52 4.41
N VAL A 201 -9.71 -7.09 3.20
CA VAL A 201 -9.64 -7.96 2.01
C VAL A 201 -8.62 -7.52 0.96
N CYS A 202 -7.96 -6.38 1.17
CA CYS A 202 -6.89 -5.91 0.29
C CYS A 202 -5.65 -6.80 0.45
N PRO A 203 -4.99 -7.21 -0.65
CA PRO A 203 -3.71 -7.92 -0.58
C PRO A 203 -2.55 -7.01 -0.18
N ASN A 204 -2.82 -5.77 0.21
CA ASN A 204 -1.88 -4.79 0.70
C ASN A 204 -0.66 -4.53 -0.21
N PRO A 205 -0.84 -4.18 -1.50
CA PRO A 205 0.28 -3.88 -2.39
C PRO A 205 1.15 -2.70 -1.91
N CYS A 206 0.62 -1.88 -1.01
CA CYS A 206 1.38 -0.88 -0.28
C CYS A 206 2.43 -1.49 0.65
N MET A 207 2.14 -2.64 1.26
CA MET A 207 3.08 -3.38 2.11
C MET A 207 4.11 -4.13 1.25
N ASP A 208 3.69 -4.75 0.15
CA ASP A 208 4.60 -5.40 -0.81
C ASP A 208 5.65 -4.43 -1.35
N GLY A 209 5.25 -3.17 -1.62
CA GLY A 209 6.15 -2.11 -2.05
C GLY A 209 6.92 -1.42 -0.93
N CYS A 210 6.69 -1.78 0.32
CA CYS A 210 7.33 -1.11 1.45
C CYS A 210 8.83 -1.38 1.49
N THR A 211 9.65 -0.32 1.34
CA THR A 211 11.12 -0.43 1.35
C THR A 211 11.65 -0.98 2.67
N ARG A 212 10.92 -0.82 3.77
CA ARG A 212 11.29 -1.41 5.04
C ARG A 212 11.30 -2.95 4.98
N GLY A 213 10.43 -3.58 4.18
CA GLY A 213 10.40 -5.02 3.96
C GLY A 213 11.73 -5.61 3.42
N SER A 214 12.60 -4.76 2.84
CA SER A 214 13.96 -5.15 2.44
C SER A 214 14.95 -5.20 3.62
N ILE A 215 14.56 -4.75 4.80
CA ILE A 215 15.42 -4.65 6.00
C ILE A 215 14.92 -5.60 7.08
N ASP A 216 13.62 -5.55 7.39
CA ASP A 216 12.93 -6.45 8.33
C ASP A 216 11.50 -6.71 7.85
N GLU A 217 10.46 -6.23 8.54
CA GLU A 217 9.07 -6.40 8.16
C GLU A 217 8.47 -5.12 7.57
N PRO A 218 7.57 -5.22 6.58
CA PRO A 218 6.81 -4.08 6.08
C PRO A 218 6.03 -3.39 7.19
N VAL A 219 5.82 -2.08 7.05
CA VAL A 219 4.91 -1.36 7.95
C VAL A 219 3.49 -1.87 7.71
N GLN A 220 2.76 -2.18 8.79
CA GLN A 220 1.39 -2.70 8.76
C GLN A 220 0.38 -1.61 8.35
N ILE A 221 0.47 -1.17 7.10
CA ILE A 221 -0.31 -0.06 6.55
C ILE A 221 -1.79 -0.41 6.47
N GLY A 222 -2.09 -1.67 6.11
CA GLY A 222 -3.46 -2.16 5.98
C GLY A 222 -4.28 -2.01 7.27
N GLU A 223 -3.67 -2.26 8.42
CA GLU A 223 -4.35 -2.15 9.71
C GLU A 223 -4.84 -0.73 10.04
N LEU A 224 -4.25 0.29 9.44
CA LEU A 224 -4.72 1.67 9.62
C LEU A 224 -6.14 1.87 9.08
N GLY A 225 -6.56 1.06 8.12
CA GLY A 225 -7.91 1.11 7.56
C GLY A 225 -9.00 0.87 8.60
N TYR A 226 -8.79 -0.05 9.52
CA TYR A 226 -9.75 -0.31 10.60
C TYR A 226 -10.05 0.91 11.47
N ARG A 227 -9.06 1.77 11.68
CA ARG A 227 -9.21 2.99 12.48
C ARG A 227 -10.08 4.03 11.79
N SER A 228 -10.09 4.04 10.46
CA SER A 228 -10.91 4.95 9.65
C SER A 228 -12.34 4.44 9.41
N ALA A 229 -12.62 3.16 9.66
CA ALA A 229 -13.89 2.51 9.31
C ALA A 229 -15.12 3.16 9.96
N PHE A 230 -15.01 3.57 11.21
CA PHE A 230 -16.14 4.10 12.01
C PHE A 230 -16.19 5.63 12.09
N LEU A 231 -15.33 6.33 11.36
CA LEU A 231 -15.33 7.78 11.35
C LEU A 231 -16.53 8.35 10.58
N SER A 232 -17.07 9.46 11.04
CA SER A 232 -18.08 10.23 10.34
C SER A 232 -17.47 11.31 9.44
N VAL A 233 -18.19 11.69 8.42
CA VAL A 233 -17.83 12.78 7.51
C VAL A 233 -19.01 13.72 7.37
N GLU A 234 -18.75 15.02 7.47
CA GLU A 234 -19.78 16.04 7.28
C GLU A 234 -20.25 16.07 5.82
N PRO A 235 -21.55 16.15 5.56
CA PRO A 235 -22.08 16.30 4.21
C PRO A 235 -21.60 17.63 3.59
N PRO A 236 -21.49 17.72 2.26
CA PRO A 236 -21.02 18.91 1.59
C PRO A 236 -22.00 20.09 1.80
N LYS A 237 -21.44 21.25 2.13
CA LYS A 237 -22.24 22.46 2.37
C LYS A 237 -22.84 23.04 1.08
N MET A 238 -22.14 22.90 -0.03
CA MET A 238 -22.59 23.39 -1.34
C MET A 238 -23.22 22.28 -2.17
N LYS A 239 -24.34 22.58 -2.82
CA LYS A 239 -24.99 21.70 -3.77
C LYS A 239 -24.77 22.23 -5.19
N THR A 240 -24.45 21.35 -6.13
CA THR A 240 -24.20 21.72 -7.53
C THR A 240 -25.47 21.77 -8.36
N GLY A 241 -26.55 21.19 -7.87
CA GLY A 241 -27.81 21.01 -8.61
C GLY A 241 -27.76 19.88 -9.67
N LYS A 242 -26.62 19.21 -9.83
CA LYS A 242 -26.44 18.10 -10.77
C LYS A 242 -26.96 16.79 -10.18
N LYS A 243 -27.64 16.00 -11.01
CA LYS A 243 -28.18 14.67 -10.67
C LYS A 243 -27.39 13.59 -11.37
N ILE A 244 -26.92 12.61 -10.62
CA ILE A 244 -26.13 11.49 -11.15
C ILE A 244 -26.80 10.18 -10.76
N ALA A 245 -27.02 9.32 -11.76
CA ALA A 245 -27.43 7.93 -11.52
C ALA A 245 -26.20 7.01 -11.60
N VAL A 246 -26.04 6.13 -10.62
CA VAL A 246 -25.00 5.09 -10.60
C VAL A 246 -25.68 3.73 -10.67
N ILE A 247 -25.32 2.92 -11.66
CA ILE A 247 -25.86 1.57 -11.87
C ILE A 247 -24.85 0.57 -11.36
N GLY A 248 -25.18 -0.11 -10.26
CA GLY A 248 -24.34 -1.03 -9.51
C GLY A 248 -23.88 -0.48 -8.18
N GLY A 249 -24.36 -1.08 -7.11
CA GLY A 249 -24.03 -0.77 -5.70
C GLY A 249 -22.83 -1.56 -5.16
N GLY A 250 -21.90 -1.95 -6.03
CA GLY A 250 -20.61 -2.53 -5.66
C GLY A 250 -19.57 -1.48 -5.34
N VAL A 251 -18.34 -1.93 -5.10
CA VAL A 251 -17.23 -1.09 -4.64
C VAL A 251 -16.95 0.09 -5.57
N ALA A 252 -16.94 -0.12 -6.90
CA ALA A 252 -16.70 0.95 -7.88
C ALA A 252 -17.82 1.99 -7.88
N GLY A 253 -19.07 1.54 -7.94
CA GLY A 253 -20.24 2.44 -7.97
C GLY A 253 -20.37 3.24 -6.69
N LEU A 254 -20.19 2.61 -5.54
CA LEU A 254 -20.24 3.29 -4.23
C LEU A 254 -19.09 4.25 -4.03
N SER A 255 -17.87 3.93 -4.52
CA SER A 255 -16.74 4.86 -4.49
C SER A 255 -16.99 6.07 -5.37
N THR A 256 -17.54 5.87 -6.57
CA THR A 256 -17.95 6.95 -7.46
C THR A 256 -19.03 7.81 -6.82
N ALA A 257 -20.07 7.19 -6.24
CA ALA A 257 -21.14 7.88 -5.55
C ALA A 257 -20.64 8.72 -4.37
N TRP A 258 -19.72 8.16 -3.57
CA TRP A 258 -19.05 8.83 -2.47
C TRP A 258 -18.33 10.10 -2.93
N GLN A 259 -17.47 9.99 -3.95
CA GLN A 259 -16.70 11.12 -4.45
C GLN A 259 -17.59 12.21 -5.05
N LEU A 260 -18.62 11.83 -5.80
CA LEU A 260 -19.55 12.78 -6.41
C LEU A 260 -20.45 13.46 -5.38
N ALA A 261 -20.95 12.72 -4.39
CA ALA A 261 -21.76 13.31 -3.31
C ALA A 261 -20.95 14.29 -2.48
N ARG A 262 -19.69 13.98 -2.14
CA ARG A 262 -18.78 14.90 -1.42
C ARG A 262 -18.50 16.19 -2.20
N LYS A 263 -18.58 16.16 -3.54
CA LYS A 263 -18.50 17.35 -4.40
C LYS A 263 -19.82 18.13 -4.49
N GLY A 264 -20.89 17.66 -3.83
CA GLY A 264 -22.18 18.33 -3.77
C GLY A 264 -23.18 17.93 -4.87
N HIS A 265 -22.91 16.87 -5.62
CA HIS A 265 -23.90 16.33 -6.56
C HIS A 265 -24.98 15.51 -5.83
N SER A 266 -26.19 15.47 -6.37
CA SER A 266 -27.24 14.55 -5.93
C SER A 266 -27.00 13.19 -6.62
N VAL A 267 -26.74 12.15 -5.85
CA VAL A 267 -26.35 10.83 -6.38
C VAL A 267 -27.34 9.77 -5.89
N THR A 268 -27.86 9.00 -6.83
CA THR A 268 -28.69 7.83 -6.54
C THR A 268 -28.04 6.57 -7.13
N VAL A 269 -27.84 5.56 -6.30
CA VAL A 269 -27.26 4.26 -6.67
C VAL A 269 -28.37 3.25 -6.84
N TYR A 270 -28.44 2.59 -7.98
CA TYR A 270 -29.40 1.54 -8.33
C TYR A 270 -28.69 0.18 -8.35
N ASP A 271 -29.21 -0.81 -7.65
CA ASP A 271 -28.68 -2.16 -7.65
C ASP A 271 -29.79 -3.21 -7.75
N GLU A 272 -29.54 -4.29 -8.50
CA GLU A 272 -30.49 -5.40 -8.64
C GLU A 272 -30.65 -6.23 -7.37
N ALA A 273 -29.62 -6.23 -6.51
CA ALA A 273 -29.65 -6.97 -5.26
C ALA A 273 -30.49 -6.25 -4.19
N GLU A 274 -31.01 -7.02 -3.25
CA GLU A 274 -31.73 -6.51 -2.09
C GLU A 274 -30.82 -5.70 -1.15
N TYR A 275 -29.56 -6.13 -1.02
CA TYR A 275 -28.56 -5.51 -0.15
C TYR A 275 -27.44 -4.89 -0.99
N ILE A 276 -27.15 -3.62 -0.72
CA ILE A 276 -26.07 -2.86 -1.35
C ILE A 276 -24.72 -3.29 -0.79
N GLY A 277 -23.66 -3.26 -1.60
CA GLY A 277 -22.30 -3.63 -1.23
C GLY A 277 -21.60 -4.52 -2.26
N GLY A 278 -22.35 -5.02 -3.23
CA GLY A 278 -21.84 -5.88 -4.31
C GLY A 278 -21.14 -7.13 -3.75
N LYS A 279 -19.95 -7.46 -4.26
CA LYS A 279 -19.19 -8.65 -3.82
C LYS A 279 -18.78 -8.61 -2.34
N LEU A 280 -18.59 -7.42 -1.74
CA LEU A 280 -18.30 -7.31 -0.29
C LEU A 280 -19.46 -7.88 0.56
N GLU A 281 -20.68 -7.60 0.15
CA GLU A 281 -21.88 -8.09 0.85
C GLU A 281 -22.22 -9.53 0.45
N GLN A 282 -22.18 -9.82 -0.87
CA GLN A 282 -22.80 -11.02 -1.42
C GLN A 282 -21.83 -12.21 -1.52
N VAL A 283 -20.52 -11.98 -1.65
CA VAL A 283 -19.56 -13.01 -2.10
C VAL A 283 -18.42 -13.26 -1.12
N ILE A 284 -17.86 -12.19 -0.57
CA ILE A 284 -16.72 -12.33 0.37
C ILE A 284 -17.19 -13.06 1.63
N PRO A 285 -16.53 -14.16 2.03
CA PRO A 285 -16.92 -14.91 3.23
C PRO A 285 -16.91 -14.04 4.50
N ARG A 286 -17.90 -14.24 5.36
CA ARG A 286 -18.03 -13.47 6.61
C ARG A 286 -16.84 -13.68 7.56
N GLY A 287 -16.09 -14.76 7.43
CA GLY A 287 -14.83 -15.00 8.14
C GLY A 287 -13.67 -14.12 7.69
N ARG A 288 -13.75 -13.52 6.48
CA ARG A 288 -12.75 -12.55 5.98
C ARG A 288 -13.15 -11.11 6.20
N LEU A 289 -14.45 -10.82 6.15
CA LEU A 289 -14.99 -9.47 6.26
C LEU A 289 -16.09 -9.42 7.32
N ALA A 290 -15.79 -8.75 8.43
CA ALA A 290 -16.77 -8.48 9.47
C ALA A 290 -17.87 -7.56 8.91
N HIS A 291 -19.13 -7.99 9.07
CA HIS A 291 -20.30 -7.29 8.50
C HIS A 291 -20.43 -5.86 9.04
N GLU A 292 -20.09 -5.64 10.30
CA GLU A 292 -20.20 -4.35 10.99
C GLU A 292 -19.31 -3.27 10.33
N LEU A 293 -18.17 -3.65 9.77
CA LEU A 293 -17.31 -2.73 9.03
C LEU A 293 -18.02 -2.21 7.77
N LEU A 294 -18.53 -3.12 6.97
CA LEU A 294 -19.25 -2.75 5.73
C LEU A 294 -20.50 -1.95 6.04
N GLU A 295 -21.26 -2.34 7.05
CA GLU A 295 -22.48 -1.64 7.47
C GLU A 295 -22.19 -0.19 7.90
N ALA A 296 -21.12 0.02 8.69
CA ALA A 296 -20.70 1.36 9.11
C ALA A 296 -20.29 2.23 7.91
N GLU A 297 -19.58 1.65 6.96
CA GLU A 297 -19.13 2.34 5.75
C GLU A 297 -20.29 2.68 4.80
N LEU A 298 -21.26 1.79 4.63
CA LEU A 298 -22.48 2.06 3.86
C LEU A 298 -23.31 3.18 4.50
N LYS A 299 -23.49 3.16 5.82
CA LYS A 299 -24.17 4.25 6.57
C LYS A 299 -23.45 5.59 6.38
N ARG A 300 -22.12 5.59 6.39
CA ARG A 300 -21.33 6.80 6.12
C ARG A 300 -21.56 7.31 4.70
N ILE A 301 -21.60 6.45 3.69
CA ILE A 301 -21.89 6.84 2.30
C ILE A 301 -23.27 7.49 2.21
N GLN A 302 -24.28 6.93 2.87
CA GLN A 302 -25.61 7.54 2.93
C GLN A 302 -25.62 8.88 3.65
N SER A 303 -24.82 9.04 4.72
CA SER A 303 -24.78 10.26 5.53
C SER A 303 -24.33 11.50 4.76
N VAL A 304 -23.54 11.34 3.70
CA VAL A 304 -23.16 12.44 2.80
C VAL A 304 -24.18 12.77 1.71
N GLY A 305 -25.33 12.05 1.70
CA GLY A 305 -26.47 12.33 0.82
C GLY A 305 -26.56 11.42 -0.40
N VAL A 306 -25.92 10.24 -0.38
CA VAL A 306 -26.15 9.22 -1.41
C VAL A 306 -27.43 8.46 -1.11
N GLU A 307 -28.30 8.33 -2.10
CA GLU A 307 -29.52 7.54 -2.02
C GLU A 307 -29.29 6.14 -2.61
N PHE A 308 -29.84 5.09 -1.95
CA PHE A 308 -29.78 3.72 -2.43
C PHE A 308 -31.15 3.24 -2.86
N VAL A 309 -31.24 2.67 -4.07
CA VAL A 309 -32.41 2.01 -4.62
C VAL A 309 -32.02 0.55 -4.90
N SER A 310 -32.27 -0.32 -3.93
CA SER A 310 -32.02 -1.76 -4.01
C SER A 310 -33.18 -2.50 -4.69
N ALA A 311 -32.95 -3.79 -5.00
CA ALA A 311 -33.92 -4.65 -5.74
C ALA A 311 -34.42 -4.01 -7.06
N CYS A 312 -33.57 -3.22 -7.72
CA CYS A 312 -33.88 -2.49 -8.94
C CYS A 312 -32.93 -2.94 -10.06
N LYS A 313 -33.38 -3.93 -10.84
CA LYS A 313 -32.64 -4.33 -12.04
C LYS A 313 -32.84 -3.27 -13.11
N VAL A 314 -31.73 -2.73 -13.62
CA VAL A 314 -31.76 -1.76 -14.73
C VAL A 314 -31.73 -2.52 -16.04
N ASP A 315 -32.88 -2.50 -16.74
CA ASP A 315 -33.01 -2.97 -18.12
C ASP A 315 -32.85 -1.81 -19.13
N ALA A 316 -32.96 -2.06 -20.41
CA ALA A 316 -32.81 -1.06 -21.46
C ALA A 316 -33.80 0.13 -21.32
N ALA A 317 -35.01 -0.12 -20.88
CA ALA A 317 -36.01 0.93 -20.70
C ALA A 317 -35.65 1.81 -19.49
N LYS A 318 -35.29 1.20 -18.38
CA LYS A 318 -34.84 1.91 -17.18
C LYS A 318 -33.54 2.67 -17.42
N PHE A 319 -32.60 2.11 -18.18
CA PHE A 319 -31.39 2.81 -18.60
C PHE A 319 -31.71 4.08 -19.39
N ALA A 320 -32.60 4.00 -20.36
CA ALA A 320 -33.03 5.17 -21.14
C ALA A 320 -33.71 6.24 -20.25
N GLU A 321 -34.56 5.84 -19.30
CA GLU A 321 -35.15 6.73 -18.29
C GLU A 321 -34.07 7.44 -17.46
N LEU A 322 -33.11 6.68 -16.92
CA LEU A 322 -32.04 7.23 -16.10
C LEU A 322 -31.15 8.21 -16.88
N ARG A 323 -30.88 7.90 -18.15
CA ARG A 323 -30.09 8.77 -19.05
C ARG A 323 -30.81 10.08 -19.37
N GLN A 324 -32.13 10.07 -19.46
CA GLN A 324 -32.94 11.29 -19.69
C GLN A 324 -33.14 12.12 -18.41
N GLY A 325 -33.27 11.46 -17.29
CA GLY A 325 -33.61 12.09 -16.00
C GLY A 325 -32.40 12.63 -15.20
N ASN A 326 -31.20 12.35 -15.63
CA ASN A 326 -29.97 12.71 -14.92
C ASN A 326 -28.96 13.46 -15.81
N ASP A 327 -28.08 14.25 -15.20
CA ASP A 327 -27.00 14.95 -15.90
C ASP A 327 -25.89 13.98 -16.36
N ALA A 328 -25.71 12.88 -15.63
CA ALA A 328 -24.81 11.80 -16.01
C ALA A 328 -25.28 10.44 -15.44
N VAL A 329 -24.83 9.38 -16.09
CA VAL A 329 -25.02 7.99 -15.65
C VAL A 329 -23.66 7.31 -15.54
N VAL A 330 -23.44 6.56 -14.48
CA VAL A 330 -22.22 5.74 -14.30
C VAL A 330 -22.61 4.26 -14.27
N VAL A 331 -22.02 3.46 -15.15
CA VAL A 331 -22.20 2.01 -15.23
C VAL A 331 -21.08 1.32 -14.47
N ALA A 332 -21.42 0.69 -13.35
CA ALA A 332 -20.47 0.03 -12.44
C ALA A 332 -21.03 -1.32 -11.94
N THR A 333 -21.67 -2.08 -12.83
CA THR A 333 -22.36 -3.34 -12.51
C THR A 333 -21.43 -4.47 -12.10
N GLY A 334 -20.14 -4.37 -12.40
CA GLY A 334 -19.16 -5.39 -12.06
C GLY A 334 -19.33 -6.69 -12.84
N GLY A 335 -18.64 -7.76 -12.43
CA GLY A 335 -18.82 -9.11 -12.97
C GLY A 335 -19.92 -9.83 -12.20
N THR A 336 -21.04 -10.10 -12.85
CA THR A 336 -22.27 -10.66 -12.25
C THR A 336 -22.57 -12.08 -12.72
N LYS A 337 -21.94 -12.51 -13.82
CA LYS A 337 -22.16 -13.82 -14.43
C LYS A 337 -20.92 -14.68 -14.35
N SER A 338 -21.07 -15.88 -13.78
CA SER A 338 -19.99 -16.87 -13.71
C SER A 338 -19.57 -17.34 -15.10
N ARG A 339 -18.26 -17.46 -15.31
CA ARG A 339 -17.69 -18.07 -16.51
C ARG A 339 -17.48 -19.56 -16.29
N PHE A 340 -17.69 -20.32 -17.34
CA PHE A 340 -17.36 -21.74 -17.38
C PHE A 340 -16.99 -22.16 -18.80
N PHE A 341 -16.32 -23.31 -18.94
CA PHE A 341 -16.10 -23.94 -20.23
C PHE A 341 -17.15 -25.03 -20.46
N PRO A 342 -17.52 -25.30 -21.71
CA PRO A 342 -18.48 -26.34 -22.03
C PRO A 342 -17.80 -27.73 -22.04
N TRP A 343 -17.25 -28.12 -20.88
CA TRP A 343 -16.69 -29.45 -20.69
C TRP A 343 -17.75 -30.55 -20.84
N GLU A 344 -17.35 -31.75 -21.22
CA GLU A 344 -18.22 -32.92 -21.12
C GLU A 344 -18.66 -33.09 -19.65
N GLY A 345 -19.97 -33.13 -19.39
CA GLY A 345 -20.53 -33.22 -18.04
C GLY A 345 -20.65 -31.88 -17.30
N ALA A 346 -20.59 -30.74 -18.00
CA ALA A 346 -20.73 -29.41 -17.37
C ALA A 346 -22.08 -29.20 -16.66
N GLU A 347 -23.10 -30.03 -16.96
CA GLU A 347 -24.38 -30.04 -16.25
C GLU A 347 -24.27 -30.46 -14.77
N HIS A 348 -23.16 -31.05 -14.36
CA HIS A 348 -22.87 -31.44 -12.98
C HIS A 348 -22.16 -30.33 -12.17
N LEU A 349 -21.86 -29.18 -12.80
CA LEU A 349 -21.17 -28.08 -12.15
C LEU A 349 -22.11 -27.26 -11.24
N THR A 350 -21.58 -26.87 -10.09
CA THR A 350 -22.13 -25.77 -9.29
C THR A 350 -21.35 -24.49 -9.63
N MET A 351 -22.06 -23.36 -9.84
CA MET A 351 -21.42 -22.08 -10.10
C MET A 351 -20.93 -21.46 -8.79
N GLY A 352 -19.63 -21.14 -8.71
CA GLY A 352 -18.99 -20.63 -7.48
C GLY A 352 -19.59 -19.31 -7.00
N LEU A 353 -19.88 -18.38 -7.90
CA LEU A 353 -20.51 -17.12 -7.54
C LEU A 353 -21.87 -17.33 -6.85
N GLU A 354 -22.74 -18.16 -7.40
CA GLU A 354 -24.07 -18.44 -6.82
C GLU A 354 -23.95 -19.24 -5.53
N TYR A 355 -22.95 -20.15 -5.45
CA TYR A 355 -22.67 -20.88 -4.22
C TYR A 355 -22.29 -19.93 -3.07
N LEU A 356 -21.36 -18.99 -3.31
CA LEU A 356 -20.92 -18.02 -2.30
C LEU A 356 -22.05 -17.03 -1.92
N LYS A 357 -22.87 -16.60 -2.89
CA LYS A 357 -24.06 -15.79 -2.61
C LYS A 357 -25.03 -16.52 -1.67
N ALA A 358 -25.26 -17.80 -1.89
CA ALA A 358 -26.13 -18.61 -1.04
C ALA A 358 -25.56 -18.74 0.38
N VAL A 359 -24.24 -19.03 0.51
CA VAL A 359 -23.57 -19.10 1.82
C VAL A 359 -23.70 -17.77 2.57
N ASN A 360 -23.44 -16.64 1.91
CA ASN A 360 -23.51 -15.32 2.56
C ASN A 360 -24.94 -14.89 2.97
N ARG A 361 -25.97 -15.38 2.26
CA ARG A 361 -27.37 -15.19 2.68
C ARG A 361 -27.78 -16.08 3.87
N GLY A 362 -26.85 -16.89 4.40
CA GLY A 362 -27.14 -17.85 5.47
C GLY A 362 -27.90 -19.09 5.01
N GLU A 363 -28.02 -19.28 3.70
CA GLU A 363 -28.53 -20.51 3.12
C GLU A 363 -27.49 -21.62 3.34
N LYS A 364 -27.98 -22.87 3.41
CA LYS A 364 -27.10 -24.04 3.48
C LYS A 364 -27.13 -24.74 2.13
N PRO A 365 -26.36 -24.25 1.12
CA PRO A 365 -26.33 -24.94 -0.16
C PRO A 365 -25.84 -26.36 0.06
N VAL A 366 -26.36 -27.30 -0.73
CA VAL A 366 -25.90 -28.69 -0.70
C VAL A 366 -24.41 -28.67 -0.99
N THR A 367 -23.63 -29.21 -0.06
CA THR A 367 -22.18 -29.31 -0.17
C THR A 367 -21.78 -30.77 -0.05
N GLY A 368 -20.99 -31.23 -1.00
CA GLY A 368 -20.43 -32.58 -0.99
C GLY A 368 -19.44 -32.75 0.15
N ARG A 369 -19.12 -34.00 0.50
CA ARG A 369 -18.07 -34.31 1.47
C ARG A 369 -16.68 -34.10 0.86
N HIS A 370 -16.54 -34.41 -0.44
CA HIS A 370 -15.30 -34.26 -1.21
C HIS A 370 -15.53 -33.30 -2.36
N VAL A 371 -15.06 -32.08 -2.20
CA VAL A 371 -15.32 -30.98 -3.12
C VAL A 371 -14.10 -30.71 -3.99
N VAL A 372 -14.32 -30.58 -5.30
CA VAL A 372 -13.31 -30.03 -6.20
C VAL A 372 -13.74 -28.64 -6.66
N VAL A 373 -12.83 -27.67 -6.55
CA VAL A 373 -13.00 -26.30 -7.05
C VAL A 373 -12.13 -26.11 -8.29
N ILE A 374 -12.77 -25.84 -9.44
CA ILE A 374 -12.05 -25.51 -10.68
C ILE A 374 -11.82 -24.00 -10.70
N GLY A 375 -10.53 -23.60 -10.60
CA GLY A 375 -10.04 -22.24 -10.49
C GLY A 375 -9.40 -21.98 -9.13
N ALA A 376 -8.11 -21.63 -9.12
CA ALA A 376 -7.31 -21.35 -7.93
C ALA A 376 -6.92 -19.85 -7.86
N GLY A 377 -7.81 -18.96 -8.24
CA GLY A 377 -7.77 -17.53 -7.98
C GLY A 377 -8.43 -17.18 -6.63
N ASN A 378 -8.51 -15.89 -6.27
CA ASN A 378 -9.09 -15.47 -5.00
C ASN A 378 -10.55 -15.95 -4.82
N SER A 379 -11.40 -15.83 -5.85
CA SER A 379 -12.77 -16.38 -5.80
C SER A 379 -12.79 -17.90 -5.60
N GLY A 380 -11.78 -18.61 -6.13
CA GLY A 380 -11.61 -20.06 -5.91
C GLY A 380 -11.27 -20.37 -4.44
N MET A 381 -10.39 -19.58 -3.83
CA MET A 381 -10.05 -19.76 -2.41
C MET A 381 -11.25 -19.43 -1.50
N ASP A 382 -11.99 -18.36 -1.81
CA ASP A 382 -13.24 -18.06 -1.10
C ASP A 382 -14.26 -19.20 -1.22
N THR A 383 -14.35 -19.83 -2.41
CA THR A 383 -15.20 -21.01 -2.64
C THR A 383 -14.74 -22.21 -1.82
N CYS A 384 -13.43 -22.46 -1.75
CA CYS A 384 -12.86 -23.52 -0.90
C CYS A 384 -13.18 -23.30 0.58
N ARG A 385 -13.02 -22.05 1.06
CA ARG A 385 -13.39 -21.67 2.43
C ARG A 385 -14.87 -21.91 2.69
N GLY A 386 -15.74 -21.42 1.81
CA GLY A 386 -17.18 -21.66 1.92
C GLY A 386 -17.56 -23.14 1.92
N ALA A 387 -16.88 -24.00 1.15
CA ALA A 387 -17.09 -25.43 1.16
C ALA A 387 -16.73 -26.06 2.53
N TYR A 388 -15.61 -25.69 3.14
CA TYR A 388 -15.26 -26.13 4.50
C TYR A 388 -16.24 -25.62 5.54
N GLU A 389 -16.65 -24.35 5.47
CA GLU A 389 -17.65 -23.77 6.38
C GLU A 389 -19.01 -24.49 6.29
N MET A 390 -19.36 -25.01 5.11
CA MET A 390 -20.58 -25.80 4.87
C MET A 390 -20.41 -27.30 5.17
N GLY A 391 -19.23 -27.73 5.64
CA GLY A 391 -19.00 -29.07 6.16
C GLY A 391 -18.33 -30.05 5.20
N ALA A 392 -17.66 -29.58 4.15
CA ALA A 392 -16.81 -30.44 3.32
C ALA A 392 -15.68 -31.07 4.16
N GLU A 393 -15.43 -32.37 3.95
CA GLU A 393 -14.36 -33.11 4.64
C GLU A 393 -13.01 -32.93 3.93
N SER A 394 -13.04 -32.75 2.62
CA SER A 394 -11.85 -32.44 1.84
C SER A 394 -12.17 -31.50 0.67
N VAL A 395 -11.26 -30.61 0.37
CA VAL A 395 -11.37 -29.67 -0.75
C VAL A 395 -10.08 -29.71 -1.57
N VAL A 396 -10.22 -29.83 -2.89
CA VAL A 396 -9.11 -29.77 -3.84
C VAL A 396 -9.38 -28.66 -4.85
N ALA A 397 -8.52 -27.64 -4.88
CA ALA A 397 -8.57 -26.62 -5.93
C ALA A 397 -7.67 -27.05 -7.10
N VAL A 398 -8.17 -26.93 -8.33
CA VAL A 398 -7.40 -27.25 -9.54
C VAL A 398 -7.31 -26.02 -10.45
N ASP A 399 -6.15 -25.84 -11.10
CA ASP A 399 -5.98 -24.76 -12.08
C ASP A 399 -5.06 -25.19 -13.22
N VAL A 400 -5.18 -24.58 -14.38
CA VAL A 400 -4.31 -24.80 -15.54
C VAL A 400 -2.92 -24.21 -15.37
N GLN A 401 -2.78 -23.25 -14.45
CA GLN A 401 -1.57 -22.50 -14.15
C GLN A 401 -1.29 -22.47 -12.64
N LYS A 402 -0.13 -21.95 -12.27
CA LYS A 402 0.16 -21.68 -10.85
C LYS A 402 -0.97 -20.85 -10.24
N PRO A 403 -1.47 -21.22 -9.05
CA PRO A 403 -2.52 -20.48 -8.35
C PRO A 403 -2.26 -18.98 -8.33
N ALA A 404 -3.27 -18.19 -8.73
CA ALA A 404 -3.19 -16.75 -8.81
C ALA A 404 -3.81 -16.05 -7.59
N ALA A 405 -4.27 -16.81 -6.60
CA ALA A 405 -4.76 -16.28 -5.32
C ALA A 405 -3.62 -15.69 -4.50
N PHE A 406 -3.96 -14.83 -3.55
CA PHE A 406 -3.01 -14.27 -2.61
C PHE A 406 -2.42 -15.35 -1.71
N ALA A 407 -1.16 -15.16 -1.29
CA ALA A 407 -0.42 -16.18 -0.55
C ALA A 407 -1.11 -16.55 0.77
N ASP A 408 -1.60 -15.58 1.50
CA ASP A 408 -2.33 -15.76 2.77
C ASP A 408 -3.63 -16.56 2.60
N GLU A 409 -4.35 -16.38 1.49
CA GLU A 409 -5.54 -17.17 1.18
C GLU A 409 -5.19 -18.63 0.84
N ILE A 410 -4.10 -18.84 0.11
CA ILE A 410 -3.58 -20.18 -0.18
C ILE A 410 -3.17 -20.89 1.11
N GLU A 411 -2.35 -20.22 1.94
CA GLU A 411 -1.88 -20.74 3.22
C GLU A 411 -3.05 -21.08 4.17
N TYR A 412 -4.08 -20.25 4.18
CA TYR A 412 -5.28 -20.53 4.96
C TYR A 412 -5.98 -21.82 4.53
N ILE A 413 -6.17 -22.03 3.21
CA ILE A 413 -6.81 -23.25 2.69
C ILE A 413 -5.95 -24.47 2.91
N GLU A 414 -4.64 -24.37 2.72
CA GLU A 414 -3.69 -25.48 3.02
C GLU A 414 -3.68 -25.81 4.52
N GLY A 415 -3.79 -24.79 5.39
CA GLY A 415 -3.91 -24.96 6.84
C GLY A 415 -5.18 -25.70 7.28
N LEU A 416 -6.25 -25.64 6.50
CA LEU A 416 -7.47 -26.46 6.68
C LEU A 416 -7.34 -27.87 6.13
N GLY A 417 -6.22 -28.24 5.49
CA GLY A 417 -5.99 -29.51 4.83
C GLY A 417 -6.39 -29.55 3.37
N GLY A 418 -6.73 -28.40 2.78
CA GLY A 418 -7.03 -28.25 1.36
C GLY A 418 -5.80 -28.49 0.49
N LYS A 419 -6.02 -28.92 -0.74
CA LYS A 419 -4.95 -29.21 -1.70
C LYS A 419 -5.11 -28.35 -2.95
N LEU A 420 -3.99 -27.87 -3.48
CA LEU A 420 -3.93 -27.18 -4.77
C LEU A 420 -3.17 -28.05 -5.78
N VAL A 421 -3.80 -28.32 -6.93
CA VAL A 421 -3.24 -29.15 -7.99
C VAL A 421 -3.14 -28.34 -9.28
N TRP A 422 -1.92 -28.15 -9.75
CA TRP A 422 -1.61 -27.43 -10.99
C TRP A 422 -0.29 -27.93 -11.60
N PRO A 423 -0.13 -27.96 -12.94
CA PRO A 423 -1.20 -27.71 -13.93
C PRO A 423 -2.20 -28.86 -13.98
N PHE A 424 -3.50 -28.54 -14.07
CA PHE A 424 -4.57 -29.50 -14.26
C PHE A 424 -5.53 -29.01 -15.34
N PHE A 425 -5.53 -29.67 -16.48
CA PHE A 425 -6.35 -29.29 -17.63
C PHE A 425 -7.62 -30.15 -17.63
N THR A 426 -8.67 -29.65 -16.98
CA THR A 426 -9.97 -30.32 -16.90
C THR A 426 -10.52 -30.62 -18.27
N ASN A 427 -10.92 -31.86 -18.50
CA ASN A 427 -11.47 -32.37 -19.76
C ASN A 427 -12.94 -32.82 -19.59
N LYS A 428 -13.21 -33.59 -18.54
CA LYS A 428 -14.53 -34.19 -18.31
C LYS A 428 -14.91 -34.12 -16.84
N ILE A 429 -16.19 -33.89 -16.60
CA ILE A 429 -16.81 -33.86 -15.29
C ILE A 429 -17.83 -34.99 -15.19
N THR A 430 -17.87 -35.66 -14.06
CA THR A 430 -18.81 -36.73 -13.79
C THR A 430 -19.36 -36.61 -12.36
N PRO A 431 -20.45 -37.30 -12.01
CA PRO A 431 -20.91 -37.35 -10.62
C PRO A 431 -19.91 -37.94 -9.62
N ALA A 432 -18.83 -38.60 -10.09
CA ALA A 432 -17.81 -39.22 -9.26
C ALA A 432 -16.53 -38.37 -9.15
N GLY A 433 -16.40 -37.26 -9.90
CA GLY A 433 -15.21 -36.43 -9.91
C GLY A 433 -14.85 -35.90 -11.29
N ILE A 434 -13.64 -35.35 -11.43
CA ILE A 434 -13.14 -34.74 -12.66
C ILE A 434 -11.96 -35.47 -13.25
N TYR A 435 -11.83 -35.41 -14.58
CA TYR A 435 -10.72 -35.93 -15.34
C TYR A 435 -9.93 -34.83 -16.03
N ALA A 436 -8.62 -34.93 -16.00
CA ALA A 436 -7.74 -34.12 -16.83
C ALA A 436 -7.53 -34.71 -18.21
N ASN A 437 -6.95 -33.94 -19.14
CA ASN A 437 -6.60 -34.37 -20.50
C ASN A 437 -5.61 -35.57 -20.55
N ASP A 438 -4.77 -35.72 -19.54
CA ASP A 438 -3.80 -36.82 -19.42
C ASP A 438 -4.39 -38.10 -18.78
N GLY A 439 -5.68 -38.08 -18.45
CA GLY A 439 -6.39 -39.16 -17.78
C GLY A 439 -6.31 -39.13 -16.25
N THR A 440 -5.62 -38.19 -15.66
CA THR A 440 -5.59 -38.02 -14.19
C THR A 440 -7.01 -37.79 -13.68
N PHE A 441 -7.40 -38.55 -12.65
CA PHE A 441 -8.73 -38.47 -12.03
C PHE A 441 -8.63 -37.96 -10.60
N ILE A 442 -9.48 -36.99 -10.28
CA ILE A 442 -9.67 -36.50 -8.90
C ILE A 442 -11.11 -36.82 -8.48
N PRO A 443 -11.31 -37.69 -7.47
CA PRO A 443 -12.63 -38.05 -6.99
C PRO A 443 -13.27 -36.85 -6.28
N ALA A 444 -14.56 -36.63 -6.55
CA ALA A 444 -15.37 -35.63 -5.90
C ALA A 444 -16.86 -36.01 -6.01
N ASP A 445 -17.61 -35.67 -5.00
CA ASP A 445 -19.07 -35.76 -5.00
C ASP A 445 -19.75 -34.40 -5.28
N GLN A 446 -18.94 -33.34 -5.34
CA GLN A 446 -19.35 -32.03 -5.86
C GLN A 446 -18.20 -31.32 -6.58
N VAL A 447 -18.52 -30.69 -7.71
CA VAL A 447 -17.58 -29.86 -8.48
C VAL A 447 -18.12 -28.43 -8.58
N ILE A 448 -17.33 -27.46 -8.11
CA ILE A 448 -17.69 -26.04 -8.13
C ILE A 448 -16.72 -25.31 -9.08
N VAL A 449 -17.25 -24.49 -9.99
CA VAL A 449 -16.43 -23.73 -10.94
C VAL A 449 -16.30 -22.28 -10.51
N SER A 450 -15.06 -21.78 -10.40
CA SER A 450 -14.69 -20.45 -9.95
C SER A 450 -13.54 -19.86 -10.79
N ILE A 451 -13.76 -19.78 -12.13
CA ILE A 451 -12.76 -19.31 -13.11
C ILE A 451 -12.98 -17.85 -13.56
N GLY A 452 -13.57 -17.06 -12.70
CA GLY A 452 -13.87 -15.66 -12.92
C GLY A 452 -15.30 -15.41 -13.39
N GLU A 453 -15.62 -14.13 -13.48
CA GLU A 453 -16.94 -13.63 -13.85
C GLU A 453 -16.82 -12.67 -15.03
N GLU A 454 -17.94 -12.39 -15.68
CA GLU A 454 -18.07 -11.37 -16.72
C GLU A 454 -19.28 -10.46 -16.43
N PRO A 455 -19.25 -9.21 -16.90
CA PRO A 455 -20.39 -8.29 -16.75
C PRO A 455 -21.52 -8.63 -17.70
N GLU A 456 -22.74 -8.35 -17.26
CA GLU A 456 -23.95 -8.36 -18.11
C GLU A 456 -24.26 -6.93 -18.56
N MET A 457 -24.17 -6.67 -19.88
CA MET A 457 -24.30 -5.34 -20.46
C MET A 457 -25.43 -5.24 -21.48
N ASP A 458 -26.36 -6.19 -21.50
CA ASP A 458 -27.44 -6.29 -22.46
C ASP A 458 -28.42 -5.11 -22.39
N PHE A 459 -28.41 -4.34 -21.31
CA PHE A 459 -29.21 -3.13 -21.13
C PHE A 459 -28.66 -1.91 -21.87
N LEU A 460 -27.39 -1.96 -22.33
CA LEU A 460 -26.79 -0.88 -23.09
C LEU A 460 -27.24 -0.90 -24.55
N PRO A 461 -27.46 0.27 -25.20
CA PRO A 461 -27.92 0.33 -26.58
C PRO A 461 -26.87 -0.21 -27.55
N ALA A 462 -27.23 -1.24 -28.31
CA ALA A 462 -26.32 -1.92 -29.22
C ALA A 462 -25.97 -1.10 -30.47
N ASP A 463 -26.82 -0.12 -30.83
CA ASP A 463 -26.72 0.70 -32.04
C ASP A 463 -26.01 2.06 -31.83
N GLU A 464 -25.62 2.41 -30.61
CA GLU A 464 -24.97 3.68 -30.31
C GLU A 464 -23.41 3.62 -30.36
N GLY A 465 -22.86 2.52 -30.87
CA GLY A 465 -21.39 2.43 -31.14
C GLY A 465 -20.52 2.21 -29.91
N ILE A 466 -21.05 1.58 -28.86
CA ILE A 466 -20.27 1.16 -27.68
C ILE A 466 -19.32 0.03 -28.09
N GLU A 467 -18.05 0.18 -27.75
CA GLU A 467 -17.03 -0.83 -28.00
C GLU A 467 -16.96 -1.84 -26.85
N PHE A 468 -16.81 -3.13 -27.21
CA PHE A 468 -16.68 -4.22 -26.23
C PHE A 468 -15.41 -5.05 -26.47
N PHE A 469 -14.69 -5.33 -25.43
CA PHE A 469 -13.64 -6.35 -25.41
C PHE A 469 -14.26 -7.71 -25.05
N ARG A 470 -13.96 -8.74 -25.86
CA ARG A 470 -14.50 -10.12 -25.69
C ARG A 470 -16.03 -10.18 -25.51
N LYS A 471 -16.76 -9.24 -26.10
CA LYS A 471 -18.24 -9.13 -26.10
C LYS A 471 -18.88 -8.79 -24.75
N SER A 472 -18.14 -8.73 -23.66
CA SER A 472 -18.68 -8.52 -22.31
C SER A 472 -18.20 -7.24 -21.65
N TRP A 473 -16.90 -6.92 -21.77
CA TRP A 473 -16.31 -5.76 -21.10
C TRP A 473 -16.37 -4.52 -21.98
N VAL A 474 -16.85 -3.43 -21.39
CA VAL A 474 -16.94 -2.15 -22.10
C VAL A 474 -15.56 -1.52 -22.25
N VAL A 475 -15.25 -0.97 -23.42
CA VAL A 475 -14.01 -0.24 -23.68
C VAL A 475 -14.28 1.27 -23.58
N PRO A 476 -13.92 1.93 -22.48
CA PRO A 476 -14.15 3.36 -22.32
C PRO A 476 -13.12 4.20 -23.06
N LYS A 477 -13.47 5.45 -23.32
CA LYS A 477 -12.53 6.49 -23.71
C LYS A 477 -11.62 6.88 -22.55
N LYS A 478 -10.65 7.76 -22.81
CA LYS A 478 -9.68 8.22 -21.77
C LYS A 478 -10.33 8.91 -20.57
N ASP A 479 -11.50 9.51 -20.77
CA ASP A 479 -12.29 10.18 -19.72
C ASP A 479 -13.32 9.24 -19.06
N GLN A 480 -13.18 7.93 -19.25
CA GLN A 480 -14.09 6.88 -18.79
C GLN A 480 -15.50 6.94 -19.41
N SER A 481 -15.74 7.79 -20.40
CA SER A 481 -17.03 7.83 -21.10
C SER A 481 -17.18 6.69 -22.11
N ILE A 482 -18.39 6.18 -22.23
CA ILE A 482 -18.78 5.18 -23.23
C ILE A 482 -19.80 5.75 -24.23
N LEU A 483 -20.62 6.70 -23.77
CA LEU A 483 -21.56 7.51 -24.54
C LEU A 483 -21.56 8.94 -23.99
N PRO A 484 -22.11 9.92 -24.69
CA PRO A 484 -22.28 11.27 -24.14
C PRO A 484 -23.08 11.24 -22.82
N GLY A 485 -22.43 11.70 -21.72
CA GLY A 485 -23.00 11.70 -20.39
C GLY A 485 -23.09 10.34 -19.71
N VAL A 486 -22.51 9.27 -20.30
CA VAL A 486 -22.44 7.94 -19.70
C VAL A 486 -21.01 7.49 -19.52
N PHE A 487 -20.66 7.14 -18.29
CA PHE A 487 -19.34 6.73 -17.85
C PHE A 487 -19.35 5.30 -17.33
N THR A 488 -18.19 4.69 -17.17
CA THR A 488 -18.08 3.33 -16.62
C THR A 488 -16.89 3.20 -15.67
N ALA A 489 -16.98 2.25 -14.71
CA ALA A 489 -15.96 2.00 -13.71
C ALA A 489 -15.92 0.52 -13.28
N GLY A 490 -14.80 0.09 -12.72
CA GLY A 490 -14.60 -1.22 -12.09
C GLY A 490 -14.56 -2.38 -13.07
N ASP A 491 -15.04 -3.55 -12.63
CA ASP A 491 -15.00 -4.81 -13.39
C ASP A 491 -15.90 -4.79 -14.65
N SER A 492 -16.70 -3.76 -14.84
CA SER A 492 -17.40 -3.48 -16.11
C SER A 492 -16.41 -3.24 -17.26
N ILE A 493 -15.19 -2.74 -16.95
CA ILE A 493 -14.12 -2.46 -17.91
C ILE A 493 -13.19 -3.66 -18.04
N LYS A 494 -12.73 -4.19 -16.91
CA LYS A 494 -11.84 -5.35 -16.82
C LYS A 494 -11.85 -5.92 -15.40
N PRO A 495 -11.67 -7.25 -15.25
CA PRO A 495 -11.51 -7.85 -13.93
C PRO A 495 -10.31 -7.27 -13.18
N GLY A 496 -10.49 -6.99 -11.88
CA GLY A 496 -9.44 -6.44 -11.03
C GLY A 496 -9.64 -6.79 -9.56
N ARG A 497 -8.75 -6.26 -8.72
CA ARG A 497 -8.92 -6.31 -7.28
C ARG A 497 -9.98 -5.28 -6.85
N LEU A 498 -10.54 -5.43 -5.67
CA LEU A 498 -11.49 -4.45 -5.13
C LEU A 498 -10.88 -3.03 -5.05
N THR A 499 -9.59 -2.92 -4.72
CA THR A 499 -8.86 -1.64 -4.71
C THR A 499 -8.67 -1.05 -6.12
N ASP A 500 -8.49 -1.88 -7.15
CA ASP A 500 -8.45 -1.41 -8.53
C ASP A 500 -9.82 -0.85 -8.95
N ALA A 501 -10.90 -1.47 -8.48
CA ALA A 501 -12.27 -0.99 -8.73
C ALA A 501 -12.60 0.33 -8.00
N ILE A 502 -12.00 0.59 -6.83
CA ILE A 502 -12.12 1.89 -6.13
C ILE A 502 -11.38 2.99 -6.92
N GLY A 503 -10.22 2.68 -7.46
CA GLY A 503 -9.36 3.63 -8.15
C GLY A 503 -9.68 3.82 -9.65
N SER A 504 -10.69 3.13 -10.16
CA SER A 504 -11.05 3.14 -11.60
C SER A 504 -11.78 4.38 -12.08
#